data_8050585184600fb75a638c32ea442afa
#
_entry.id   8050585184600fb75a638c32ea442afa
#
_cell.length_a   1.000
_cell.length_b   1.000
_cell.length_c   1.000
_cell.angle_alpha   90.00
_cell.angle_beta   90.00
_cell.angle_gamma   90.00
#
_symmetry.space_group_name_H-M   'P 1'
#
loop_
_entity.id
_entity.type
_entity.pdbx_description
1 polymer ?
#
loop_
_entity_poly.entity_id
_entity_poly.type
_entity_poly.pdbx_seq_one_letter_code
_entity_poly.pdbx_strand_id
1 'polypeptide(L)'
;MNKREQQRIVKEQKEQATKARQKTQKLIGKAFLFGALPLLVLLVLYTYLSQGPTFSTVEIAENDHLRGNRQNPVSIVVYADFQCPACATEHETMTALWPSVRDKAHLIFRHFPITAAHPNSWSASLYAEAAGKQGKFWEMHDFLFATQSIWSTLRPAEPEFDAYALELNLDIEQLKLDIKSDEVVSKIRNDQRGGNNAGVLATPAVFINGRLLSRPSRERIIEVVEEEYANAAG
;
A
#
# COMPACT_ATOMS: atom_id res chain seq x y z
N MET A 1 35.94 -48.59 -47.93
CA MET A 1 34.56 -48.02 -47.86
C MET A 1 34.41 -47.02 -48.98
N ASN A 2 33.43 -47.22 -49.83
CA ASN A 2 33.22 -46.39 -51.02
C ASN A 2 32.60 -45.03 -50.64
N LYS A 3 32.97 -43.93 -51.33
CA LYS A 3 32.49 -42.58 -51.07
C LYS A 3 30.96 -42.46 -51.03
N ARG A 4 30.24 -43.28 -51.82
CA ARG A 4 28.77 -43.36 -51.82
C ARG A 4 28.22 -43.98 -50.51
N GLU A 5 28.90 -44.94 -49.95
CA GLU A 5 28.52 -45.62 -48.71
C GLU A 5 28.67 -44.69 -47.48
N GLN A 6 29.76 -43.90 -47.45
CA GLN A 6 29.96 -42.86 -46.43
C GLN A 6 28.86 -41.78 -46.50
N GLN A 7 28.50 -41.37 -47.71
CA GLN A 7 27.42 -40.38 -47.84
C GLN A 7 26.04 -40.91 -47.40
N ARG A 8 25.73 -42.18 -47.61
CA ARG A 8 24.49 -42.82 -47.10
C ARG A 8 24.46 -42.85 -45.59
N ILE A 9 25.54 -43.28 -44.94
CA ILE A 9 25.68 -43.35 -43.49
C ILE A 9 25.49 -41.96 -42.86
N VAL A 10 26.14 -40.95 -43.40
CA VAL A 10 26.00 -39.55 -42.91
C VAL A 10 24.57 -39.02 -43.12
N LYS A 11 23.91 -39.38 -44.21
CA LYS A 11 22.52 -38.99 -44.45
C LYS A 11 21.58 -39.66 -43.46
N GLU A 12 21.72 -40.97 -43.24
CA GLU A 12 20.91 -41.73 -42.26
C GLU A 12 21.12 -41.20 -40.84
N GLN A 13 22.34 -40.88 -40.43
CA GLN A 13 22.64 -40.27 -39.14
C GLN A 13 21.99 -38.88 -38.98
N LYS A 14 22.02 -38.07 -40.03
CA LYS A 14 21.32 -36.77 -40.02
C LYS A 14 19.81 -36.90 -39.89
N GLU A 15 19.22 -37.85 -40.64
CA GLU A 15 17.78 -38.13 -40.56
C GLU A 15 17.37 -38.65 -39.16
N GLN A 16 18.17 -39.54 -38.57
CA GLN A 16 17.92 -40.03 -37.21
C GLN A 16 18.04 -38.91 -36.18
N ALA A 17 19.07 -38.06 -36.31
CA ALA A 17 19.24 -36.91 -35.43
C ALA A 17 18.10 -35.89 -35.54
N THR A 18 17.61 -35.63 -36.76
CA THR A 18 16.45 -34.73 -36.96
C THR A 18 15.15 -35.30 -36.37
N LYS A 19 14.91 -36.61 -36.57
CA LYS A 19 13.72 -37.29 -35.97
C LYS A 19 13.79 -37.30 -34.44
N ALA A 20 14.98 -37.54 -33.87
CA ALA A 20 15.20 -37.50 -32.42
C ALA A 20 14.95 -36.08 -31.88
N ARG A 21 15.50 -35.06 -32.55
CA ARG A 21 15.27 -33.63 -32.17
C ARG A 21 13.81 -33.22 -32.24
N GLN A 22 13.11 -33.63 -33.28
CA GLN A 22 11.65 -33.37 -33.40
C GLN A 22 10.84 -34.07 -32.30
N LYS A 23 11.21 -35.31 -31.93
CA LYS A 23 10.55 -36.05 -30.83
C LYS A 23 10.78 -35.35 -29.48
N THR A 24 12.02 -34.90 -29.23
CA THR A 24 12.36 -34.14 -28.01
C THR A 24 11.63 -32.81 -27.94
N GLN A 25 11.55 -32.06 -29.06
CA GLN A 25 10.82 -30.80 -29.13
C GLN A 25 9.32 -30.97 -28.87
N LYS A 26 8.72 -32.04 -29.42
CA LYS A 26 7.29 -32.39 -29.14
C LYS A 26 7.07 -32.77 -27.68
N LEU A 27 8.01 -33.48 -27.06
CA LEU A 27 7.94 -33.83 -25.64
C LEU A 27 8.08 -32.60 -24.74
N ILE A 28 9.03 -31.72 -25.03
CA ILE A 28 9.24 -30.45 -24.32
C ILE A 28 7.98 -29.56 -24.46
N GLY A 29 7.42 -29.46 -25.69
CA GLY A 29 6.20 -28.69 -25.92
C GLY A 29 5.02 -29.23 -25.14
N LYS A 30 4.85 -30.56 -25.06
CA LYS A 30 3.82 -31.19 -24.22
C LYS A 30 4.06 -30.98 -22.72
N ALA A 31 5.30 -31.13 -22.25
CA ALA A 31 5.64 -30.88 -20.85
C ALA A 31 5.41 -29.42 -20.45
N PHE A 32 5.68 -28.49 -21.34
CA PHE A 32 5.37 -27.07 -21.14
C PHE A 32 3.86 -26.83 -21.09
N LEU A 33 3.11 -27.34 -22.08
CA LEU A 33 1.67 -27.10 -22.20
C LEU A 33 0.87 -27.75 -21.06
N PHE A 34 1.21 -28.95 -20.65
CA PHE A 34 0.44 -29.72 -19.65
C PHE A 34 1.03 -29.67 -18.24
N GLY A 35 2.29 -29.18 -18.08
CA GLY A 35 2.96 -29.06 -16.79
C GLY A 35 3.20 -27.61 -16.40
N ALA A 36 4.12 -26.93 -17.08
CA ALA A 36 4.57 -25.60 -16.71
C ALA A 36 3.48 -24.52 -16.84
N LEU A 37 2.70 -24.54 -17.94
CA LEU A 37 1.66 -23.55 -18.19
C LEU A 37 0.52 -23.61 -17.16
N PRO A 38 -0.06 -24.77 -16.82
CA PRO A 38 -1.09 -24.84 -15.75
C PRO A 38 -0.55 -24.39 -14.39
N LEU A 39 0.68 -24.76 -14.04
CA LEU A 39 1.31 -24.29 -12.79
C LEU A 39 1.47 -22.78 -12.76
N LEU A 40 1.88 -22.19 -13.86
CA LEU A 40 2.01 -20.73 -13.97
C LEU A 40 0.65 -20.05 -13.87
N VAL A 41 -0.39 -20.60 -14.49
CA VAL A 41 -1.77 -20.08 -14.37
C VAL A 41 -2.26 -20.21 -12.92
N LEU A 42 -2.02 -21.34 -12.26
CA LEU A 42 -2.39 -21.52 -10.85
C LEU A 42 -1.64 -20.55 -9.93
N LEU A 43 -0.35 -20.30 -10.20
CA LEU A 43 0.44 -19.31 -9.46
C LEU A 43 -0.12 -17.89 -9.63
N VAL A 44 -0.44 -17.48 -10.86
CA VAL A 44 -1.04 -16.19 -11.15
C VAL A 44 -2.43 -16.08 -10.51
N LEU A 45 -3.24 -17.12 -10.59
CA LEU A 45 -4.55 -17.16 -9.94
C LEU A 45 -4.42 -17.10 -8.42
N TYR A 46 -3.48 -17.84 -7.84
CA TYR A 46 -3.19 -17.79 -6.40
C TYR A 46 -2.75 -16.38 -5.97
N THR A 47 -1.83 -15.74 -6.71
CA THR A 47 -1.41 -14.37 -6.39
C THR A 47 -2.55 -13.37 -6.53
N TYR A 48 -3.43 -13.53 -7.51
CA TYR A 48 -4.61 -12.69 -7.69
C TYR A 48 -5.64 -12.88 -6.56
N LEU A 49 -5.94 -14.11 -6.17
CA LEU A 49 -6.89 -14.43 -5.11
C LEU A 49 -6.35 -14.12 -3.70
N SER A 50 -5.02 -14.14 -3.51
CA SER A 50 -4.37 -13.77 -2.25
C SER A 50 -4.19 -12.26 -2.05
N GLN A 51 -4.52 -11.45 -3.06
CA GLN A 51 -4.59 -10.02 -2.87
C GLN A 51 -5.79 -9.71 -1.98
N GLY A 52 -5.52 -9.09 -0.82
CA GLY A 52 -6.58 -8.63 0.08
C GLY A 52 -7.44 -7.53 -0.58
N PRO A 53 -8.51 -7.11 0.07
CA PRO A 53 -9.45 -6.13 -0.46
C PRO A 53 -8.75 -4.82 -0.84
N THR A 54 -9.24 -4.18 -1.89
CA THR A 54 -8.89 -2.81 -2.25
C THR A 54 -9.90 -1.87 -1.61
N PHE A 55 -9.42 -0.79 -1.01
CA PHE A 55 -10.30 0.15 -0.32
C PHE A 55 -10.82 1.21 -1.30
N SER A 56 -12.11 1.49 -1.19
CA SER A 56 -12.76 2.61 -1.85
C SER A 56 -12.23 3.94 -1.29
N THR A 57 -12.18 4.97 -2.11
CA THR A 57 -11.87 6.35 -1.66
C THR A 57 -13.07 7.05 -1.00
N VAL A 58 -14.19 6.38 -0.90
CA VAL A 58 -15.44 6.89 -0.31
C VAL A 58 -15.84 6.05 0.90
N GLU A 59 -15.80 4.72 0.75
CA GLU A 59 -16.27 3.80 1.78
C GLU A 59 -15.27 3.68 2.93
N ILE A 60 -15.80 3.65 4.14
CA ILE A 60 -15.04 3.39 5.36
C ILE A 60 -14.84 1.88 5.48
N ALA A 61 -13.61 1.41 5.36
CA ALA A 61 -13.27 0.03 5.66
C ALA A 61 -13.38 -0.25 7.17
N GLU A 62 -13.58 -1.51 7.54
CA GLU A 62 -13.73 -1.90 8.95
C GLU A 62 -12.51 -1.56 9.80
N ASN A 63 -11.33 -1.66 9.19
CA ASN A 63 -10.03 -1.39 9.81
C ASN A 63 -9.46 0.00 9.48
N ASP A 64 -10.26 0.93 8.97
CA ASP A 64 -9.82 2.32 8.76
C ASP A 64 -9.72 3.07 10.09
N HIS A 65 -8.65 3.85 10.24
CA HIS A 65 -8.50 4.81 11.32
C HIS A 65 -9.29 6.07 11.02
N LEU A 66 -10.39 6.27 11.76
CA LEU A 66 -11.32 7.35 11.56
C LEU A 66 -11.21 8.38 12.69
N ARG A 67 -11.12 9.67 12.31
CA ARG A 67 -11.27 10.82 13.22
C ARG A 67 -12.58 11.55 12.93
N GLY A 68 -13.36 11.83 13.96
CA GLY A 68 -14.67 12.47 13.86
C GLY A 68 -15.84 11.48 13.92
N ASN A 69 -17.03 11.95 13.49
CA ASN A 69 -18.22 11.11 13.51
C ASN A 69 -18.39 10.36 12.18
N ARG A 70 -18.41 9.02 12.24
CA ARG A 70 -18.62 8.14 11.09
C ARG A 70 -19.90 8.44 10.30
N GLN A 71 -20.91 9.00 10.95
CA GLN A 71 -22.21 9.32 10.34
C GLN A 71 -22.21 10.64 9.57
N ASN A 72 -21.15 11.44 9.66
CA ASN A 72 -21.04 12.66 8.86
C ASN A 72 -21.03 12.31 7.37
N PRO A 73 -21.77 13.06 6.53
CA PRO A 73 -21.97 12.69 5.13
C PRO A 73 -20.73 12.93 4.23
N VAL A 74 -19.74 13.68 4.72
CA VAL A 74 -18.55 13.97 3.93
C VAL A 74 -17.37 13.12 4.41
N SER A 75 -16.79 12.35 3.50
CA SER A 75 -15.61 11.54 3.74
C SER A 75 -14.36 12.28 3.23
N ILE A 76 -13.38 12.50 4.10
CA ILE A 76 -12.04 12.97 3.75
C ILE A 76 -11.08 11.80 3.90
N VAL A 77 -10.54 11.28 2.80
CA VAL A 77 -9.54 10.19 2.79
C VAL A 77 -8.18 10.75 2.41
N VAL A 78 -7.19 10.60 3.28
CA VAL A 78 -5.82 11.06 3.05
C VAL A 78 -4.90 9.87 2.91
N TYR A 79 -4.29 9.72 1.73
CA TYR A 79 -3.16 8.81 1.53
C TYR A 79 -1.87 9.57 1.78
N ALA A 80 -1.10 9.13 2.78
CA ALA A 80 0.10 9.84 3.19
C ALA A 80 1.25 8.90 3.58
N ASP A 81 2.45 9.47 3.54
CA ASP A 81 3.71 8.88 3.98
C ASP A 81 4.25 9.68 5.16
N PHE A 82 4.48 9.05 6.29
CA PHE A 82 4.95 9.73 7.51
C PHE A 82 6.29 10.44 7.34
N GLN A 83 7.15 9.98 6.42
CA GLN A 83 8.45 10.61 6.19
C GLN A 83 8.42 11.66 5.07
N CYS A 84 7.31 11.80 4.33
CA CYS A 84 7.18 12.81 3.28
C CYS A 84 7.01 14.22 3.88
N PRO A 85 7.88 15.20 3.57
CA PRO A 85 7.75 16.56 4.12
C PRO A 85 6.45 17.25 3.72
N ALA A 86 5.97 17.01 2.48
CA ALA A 86 4.69 17.56 2.02
C ALA A 86 3.49 16.98 2.81
N CYS A 87 3.60 15.73 3.31
CA CYS A 87 2.58 15.13 4.17
C CYS A 87 2.57 15.75 5.57
N ALA A 88 3.72 16.13 6.11
CA ALA A 88 3.77 16.88 7.37
C ALA A 88 3.07 18.24 7.25
N THR A 89 3.32 18.96 6.15
CA THR A 89 2.61 20.22 5.86
C THR A 89 1.10 20.01 5.69
N GLU A 90 0.69 18.94 5.04
CA GLU A 90 -0.75 18.59 4.90
C GLU A 90 -1.37 18.23 6.25
N HIS A 91 -0.66 17.51 7.11
CA HIS A 91 -1.10 17.23 8.48
C HIS A 91 -1.32 18.51 9.29
N GLU A 92 -0.40 19.48 9.22
CA GLU A 92 -0.57 20.80 9.85
C GLU A 92 -1.80 21.53 9.30
N THR A 93 -1.97 21.52 7.97
CA THR A 93 -3.13 22.11 7.31
C THR A 93 -4.43 21.46 7.78
N MET A 94 -4.48 20.13 7.80
CA MET A 94 -5.65 19.35 8.22
C MET A 94 -5.98 19.59 9.70
N THR A 95 -4.96 19.62 10.56
CA THR A 95 -5.12 19.93 11.99
C THR A 95 -5.72 21.33 12.20
N ALA A 96 -5.20 22.32 11.46
CA ALA A 96 -5.69 23.71 11.56
C ALA A 96 -7.11 23.92 11.03
N LEU A 97 -7.53 23.16 10.01
CA LEU A 97 -8.88 23.29 9.42
C LEU A 97 -9.91 22.39 10.12
N TRP A 98 -9.48 21.35 10.81
CA TRP A 98 -10.37 20.33 11.40
C TRP A 98 -11.51 20.90 12.25
N PRO A 99 -11.30 21.90 13.14
CA PRO A 99 -12.39 22.51 13.90
C PRO A 99 -13.52 23.09 13.04
N SER A 100 -13.23 23.48 11.80
CA SER A 100 -14.20 24.07 10.87
C SER A 100 -15.03 23.04 10.12
N VAL A 101 -14.55 21.78 10.02
CA VAL A 101 -15.21 20.75 9.19
C VAL A 101 -15.68 19.51 9.97
N ARG A 102 -15.22 19.31 11.20
CA ARG A 102 -15.46 18.08 12.00
C ARG A 102 -16.94 17.73 12.22
N ASP A 103 -17.83 18.71 12.19
CA ASP A 103 -19.25 18.49 12.38
C ASP A 103 -19.96 18.07 11.06
N LYS A 104 -19.25 18.15 9.93
CA LYS A 104 -19.72 17.85 8.58
C LYS A 104 -19.02 16.68 7.94
N ALA A 105 -17.78 16.43 8.34
CA ALA A 105 -16.90 15.42 7.75
C ALA A 105 -16.33 14.46 8.78
N HIS A 106 -15.88 13.30 8.27
CA HIS A 106 -14.97 12.40 8.98
C HIS A 106 -13.68 12.25 8.17
N LEU A 107 -12.57 12.07 8.88
CA LEU A 107 -11.24 11.94 8.31
C LEU A 107 -10.77 10.50 8.42
N ILE A 108 -10.27 9.94 7.32
CA ILE A 108 -9.66 8.62 7.23
C ILE A 108 -8.22 8.80 6.80
N PHE A 109 -7.30 8.22 7.57
CA PHE A 109 -5.90 8.11 7.18
C PHE A 109 -5.62 6.74 6.56
N ARG A 110 -4.90 6.73 5.42
CA ARG A 110 -4.44 5.52 4.76
C ARG A 110 -2.96 5.62 4.43
N HIS A 111 -2.25 4.56 4.74
CA HIS A 111 -0.81 4.49 4.53
C HIS A 111 -0.43 4.42 3.06
N PHE A 112 0.54 5.25 2.67
CA PHE A 112 1.14 5.17 1.33
C PHE A 112 2.66 5.40 1.41
N PRO A 113 3.41 4.48 2.09
CA PRO A 113 4.84 4.63 2.30
C PRO A 113 5.62 4.50 0.98
N ILE A 114 6.41 5.52 0.62
CA ILE A 114 7.26 5.56 -0.58
C ILE A 114 8.69 5.17 -0.19
N THR A 115 8.90 3.92 0.15
CA THR A 115 10.15 3.40 0.74
C THR A 115 11.40 3.63 -0.11
N ALA A 116 11.25 3.81 -1.43
CA ALA A 116 12.36 4.11 -2.32
C ALA A 116 12.95 5.51 -2.08
N ALA A 117 12.13 6.48 -1.66
CA ALA A 117 12.54 7.85 -1.34
C ALA A 117 12.68 8.07 0.18
N HIS A 118 11.88 7.36 0.96
CA HIS A 118 11.69 7.56 2.39
C HIS A 118 11.96 6.26 3.17
N PRO A 119 13.22 5.95 3.51
CA PRO A 119 13.61 4.64 4.05
C PRO A 119 13.00 4.31 5.42
N ASN A 120 12.58 5.30 6.22
CA ASN A 120 11.91 5.08 7.52
C ASN A 120 10.38 5.04 7.41
N SER A 121 9.78 5.31 6.24
CA SER A 121 8.33 5.46 6.11
C SER A 121 7.57 4.18 6.41
N TRP A 122 8.14 3.02 6.04
CA TRP A 122 7.55 1.72 6.36
C TRP A 122 7.55 1.44 7.86
N SER A 123 8.69 1.68 8.53
CA SER A 123 8.82 1.51 9.97
C SER A 123 7.87 2.44 10.73
N ALA A 124 7.77 3.71 10.33
CA ALA A 124 6.81 4.65 10.92
C ALA A 124 5.36 4.19 10.77
N SER A 125 4.99 3.64 9.58
CA SER A 125 3.66 3.07 9.36
C SER A 125 3.37 1.87 10.26
N LEU A 126 4.36 0.98 10.45
CA LEU A 126 4.23 -0.18 11.35
C LEU A 126 3.98 0.26 12.81
N TYR A 127 4.70 1.27 13.28
CA TYR A 127 4.53 1.79 14.64
C TYR A 127 3.17 2.47 14.84
N ALA A 128 2.69 3.23 13.84
CA ALA A 128 1.36 3.84 13.90
C ALA A 128 0.25 2.78 13.96
N GLU A 129 0.31 1.74 13.12
CA GLU A 129 -0.67 0.65 13.13
C GLU A 129 -0.60 -0.16 14.42
N ALA A 130 0.59 -0.50 14.90
CA ALA A 130 0.75 -1.23 16.17
C ALA A 130 0.25 -0.42 17.38
N ALA A 131 0.44 0.91 17.37
CA ALA A 131 -0.18 1.80 18.35
C ALA A 131 -1.72 1.80 18.21
N GLY A 132 -2.22 1.70 16.98
CA GLY A 132 -3.64 1.56 16.68
C GLY A 132 -4.27 0.32 17.30
N LYS A 133 -3.54 -0.82 17.36
CA LYS A 133 -3.97 -2.04 18.06
C LYS A 133 -4.20 -1.81 19.57
N GLN A 134 -3.56 -0.81 20.13
CA GLN A 134 -3.71 -0.38 21.53
C GLN A 134 -4.60 0.88 21.66
N GLY A 135 -5.35 1.25 20.60
CA GLY A 135 -6.27 2.39 20.58
C GLY A 135 -5.60 3.76 20.53
N LYS A 136 -4.31 3.81 20.11
CA LYS A 136 -3.47 5.02 20.10
C LYS A 136 -2.93 5.39 18.71
N PHE A 137 -3.67 5.02 17.64
CA PHE A 137 -3.25 5.34 16.28
C PHE A 137 -3.06 6.84 16.08
N TRP A 138 -4.06 7.65 16.43
CA TRP A 138 -4.04 9.08 16.15
C TRP A 138 -3.00 9.82 16.97
N GLU A 139 -2.76 9.41 18.21
CA GLU A 139 -1.70 9.98 19.04
C GLU A 139 -0.32 9.68 18.45
N MET A 140 -0.06 8.44 18.04
CA MET A 140 1.20 8.07 17.38
C MET A 140 1.34 8.77 16.01
N HIS A 141 0.27 8.84 15.23
CA HIS A 141 0.22 9.57 13.97
C HIS A 141 0.61 11.04 14.14
N ASP A 142 0.03 11.72 15.14
CA ASP A 142 0.29 13.13 15.41
C ASP A 142 1.74 13.32 15.90
N PHE A 143 2.28 12.42 16.73
CA PHE A 143 3.70 12.44 17.14
C PHE A 143 4.64 12.27 15.95
N LEU A 144 4.38 11.29 15.08
CA LEU A 144 5.24 11.00 13.93
C LEU A 144 5.34 12.21 12.99
N PHE A 145 4.25 12.92 12.73
CA PHE A 145 4.31 14.12 11.90
C PHE A 145 4.92 15.32 12.63
N ALA A 146 4.54 15.56 13.89
CA ALA A 146 5.04 16.69 14.66
C ALA A 146 6.57 16.64 14.86
N THR A 147 7.13 15.44 14.93
CA THR A 147 8.56 15.22 15.18
C THR A 147 9.31 14.72 13.92
N GLN A 148 8.69 14.80 12.74
CA GLN A 148 9.27 14.27 11.49
C GLN A 148 10.70 14.76 11.24
N SER A 149 10.98 16.04 11.53
CA SER A 149 12.31 16.61 11.35
C SER A 149 13.39 15.98 12.25
N ILE A 150 12.99 15.36 13.36
CA ILE A 150 13.91 14.69 14.29
C ILE A 150 14.29 13.32 13.75
N TRP A 151 13.29 12.46 13.45
CA TRP A 151 13.53 11.05 13.14
C TRP A 151 13.75 10.77 11.64
N SER A 152 13.34 11.66 10.74
CA SER A 152 13.41 11.39 9.30
C SER A 152 14.82 11.14 8.77
N THR A 153 15.84 11.70 9.43
CA THR A 153 17.26 11.53 9.08
C THR A 153 17.97 10.42 9.85
N LEU A 154 17.35 9.87 10.89
CA LEU A 154 17.96 8.83 11.72
C LEU A 154 18.09 7.50 10.99
N ARG A 155 19.11 6.73 11.33
CA ARG A 155 19.37 5.37 10.83
C ARG A 155 20.00 4.51 11.93
N PRO A 156 19.23 3.71 12.65
CA PRO A 156 17.76 3.49 12.54
C PRO A 156 16.93 4.61 13.23
N ALA A 157 15.63 4.71 12.90
CA ALA A 157 14.69 5.63 13.53
C ALA A 157 13.85 4.97 14.64
N GLU A 158 13.84 3.64 14.72
CA GLU A 158 13.02 2.86 15.66
C GLU A 158 13.24 3.23 17.12
N PRO A 159 14.46 3.55 17.61
CA PRO A 159 14.65 3.99 19.00
C PRO A 159 13.83 5.23 19.36
N GLU A 160 13.65 6.15 18.40
CA GLU A 160 12.82 7.34 18.59
C GLU A 160 11.33 6.98 18.65
N PHE A 161 10.90 6.06 17.78
CA PHE A 161 9.51 5.56 17.80
C PHE A 161 9.19 4.78 19.08
N ASP A 162 10.18 4.06 19.65
CA ASP A 162 10.05 3.41 20.95
C ASP A 162 9.85 4.44 22.07
N ALA A 163 10.55 5.58 22.00
CA ALA A 163 10.38 6.66 22.97
C ALA A 163 8.96 7.26 22.89
N TYR A 164 8.42 7.48 21.68
CA TYR A 164 7.04 7.93 21.51
C TYR A 164 6.02 6.93 22.05
N ALA A 165 6.25 5.64 21.84
CA ALA A 165 5.39 4.59 22.36
C ALA A 165 5.37 4.58 23.91
N LEU A 166 6.53 4.80 24.54
CA LEU A 166 6.63 4.95 26.00
C LEU A 166 5.87 6.19 26.51
N GLU A 167 6.01 7.33 25.82
CA GLU A 167 5.30 8.57 26.16
C GLU A 167 3.79 8.41 26.05
N LEU A 168 3.32 7.63 25.07
CA LEU A 168 1.91 7.29 24.90
C LEU A 168 1.40 6.21 25.88
N ASN A 169 2.27 5.71 26.79
CA ASN A 169 1.98 4.64 27.73
C ASN A 169 1.52 3.34 27.06
N LEU A 170 2.12 2.99 25.92
CA LEU A 170 1.85 1.74 25.24
C LEU A 170 2.60 0.57 25.90
N ASP A 171 2.01 -0.62 25.81
CA ASP A 171 2.71 -1.86 26.11
C ASP A 171 3.75 -2.12 25.02
N ILE A 172 5.04 -1.97 25.36
CA ILE A 172 6.15 -2.07 24.43
C ILE A 172 6.36 -3.51 23.93
N GLU A 173 6.18 -4.51 24.79
CA GLU A 173 6.31 -5.92 24.42
C GLU A 173 5.22 -6.28 23.40
N GLN A 174 3.96 -5.88 23.65
CA GLN A 174 2.86 -6.10 22.72
C GLN A 174 3.08 -5.31 21.42
N LEU A 175 3.53 -4.06 21.51
CA LEU A 175 3.84 -3.24 20.31
C LEU A 175 4.85 -3.94 19.41
N LYS A 176 5.93 -4.52 19.97
CA LYS A 176 6.96 -5.24 19.20
C LYS A 176 6.44 -6.53 18.56
N LEU A 177 5.44 -7.16 19.14
CA LEU A 177 4.74 -8.30 18.53
C LEU A 177 3.83 -7.82 17.39
N ASP A 178 3.04 -6.77 17.63
CA ASP A 178 2.09 -6.24 16.64
C ASP A 178 2.78 -5.68 15.39
N ILE A 179 3.91 -5.00 15.52
CA ILE A 179 4.76 -4.53 14.40
C ILE A 179 5.11 -5.68 13.42
N LYS A 180 5.25 -6.91 13.91
CA LYS A 180 5.61 -8.09 13.12
C LYS A 180 4.39 -8.88 12.64
N SER A 181 3.20 -8.52 13.06
CA SER A 181 1.98 -9.27 12.75
C SER A 181 1.58 -9.11 11.28
N ASP A 182 1.03 -10.20 10.71
CA ASP A 182 0.50 -10.16 9.35
C ASP A 182 -0.67 -9.17 9.21
N GLU A 183 -1.42 -8.93 10.26
CA GLU A 183 -2.54 -7.99 10.28
C GLU A 183 -2.06 -6.56 10.03
N VAL A 184 -1.07 -6.09 10.81
CA VAL A 184 -0.47 -4.76 10.67
C VAL A 184 0.20 -4.58 9.31
N VAL A 185 1.01 -5.56 8.89
CA VAL A 185 1.67 -5.53 7.58
C VAL A 185 0.66 -5.51 6.44
N SER A 186 -0.40 -6.32 6.54
CA SER A 186 -1.43 -6.40 5.51
C SER A 186 -2.27 -5.12 5.42
N LYS A 187 -2.58 -4.45 6.55
CA LYS A 187 -3.29 -3.15 6.55
C LYS A 187 -2.52 -2.13 5.72
N ILE A 188 -1.23 -1.93 6.00
CA ILE A 188 -0.40 -0.96 5.27
C ILE A 188 -0.33 -1.29 3.77
N ARG A 189 -0.13 -2.56 3.42
CA ARG A 189 -0.09 -3.01 2.02
C ARG A 189 -1.44 -2.85 1.32
N ASN A 190 -2.55 -3.08 2.03
CA ASN A 190 -3.89 -2.92 1.49
C ASN A 190 -4.19 -1.44 1.21
N ASP A 191 -3.83 -0.55 2.12
CA ASP A 191 -3.94 0.89 1.91
C ASP A 191 -3.14 1.34 0.67
N GLN A 192 -1.88 0.91 0.58
CA GLN A 192 -1.02 1.25 -0.57
C GLN A 192 -1.60 0.72 -1.89
N ARG A 193 -2.15 -0.51 -1.90
CA ARG A 193 -2.83 -1.03 -3.09
C ARG A 193 -4.10 -0.25 -3.43
N GLY A 194 -4.89 0.09 -2.40
CA GLY A 194 -6.08 0.94 -2.56
C GLY A 194 -5.74 2.29 -3.18
N GLY A 195 -4.69 2.94 -2.68
CA GLY A 195 -4.17 4.19 -3.22
C GLY A 195 -3.70 4.06 -4.68
N ASN A 196 -2.94 3.01 -5.01
CA ASN A 196 -2.52 2.74 -6.39
C ASN A 196 -3.72 2.56 -7.33
N ASN A 197 -4.75 1.81 -6.89
CA ASN A 197 -5.97 1.61 -7.67
C ASN A 197 -6.81 2.89 -7.81
N ALA A 198 -6.75 3.78 -6.81
CA ALA A 198 -7.37 5.10 -6.85
C ALA A 198 -6.58 6.13 -7.68
N GLY A 199 -5.43 5.74 -8.24
CA GLY A 199 -4.59 6.61 -9.04
C GLY A 199 -3.69 7.56 -8.23
N VAL A 200 -3.38 7.22 -6.97
CA VAL A 200 -2.40 7.98 -6.17
C VAL A 200 -1.01 7.78 -6.76
N LEU A 201 -0.42 8.86 -7.27
CA LEU A 201 0.92 8.86 -7.87
C LEU A 201 1.98 9.52 -6.97
N ALA A 202 1.54 10.30 -5.99
CA ALA A 202 2.38 10.99 -5.03
C ALA A 202 1.61 11.26 -3.73
N THR A 203 2.34 11.50 -2.65
CA THR A 203 1.77 11.88 -1.35
C THR A 203 2.07 13.34 -1.02
N PRO A 204 1.18 14.03 -0.32
CA PRO A 204 -0.15 13.58 0.10
C PRO A 204 -1.15 13.54 -1.05
N ALA A 205 -2.14 12.62 -1.00
CA ALA A 205 -3.30 12.63 -1.87
C ALA A 205 -4.57 12.68 -1.02
N VAL A 206 -5.35 13.74 -1.19
CA VAL A 206 -6.58 14.00 -0.43
C VAL A 206 -7.77 13.77 -1.31
N PHE A 207 -8.67 12.90 -0.89
CA PHE A 207 -9.96 12.66 -1.54
C PHE A 207 -11.09 13.19 -0.66
N ILE A 208 -12.05 13.88 -1.25
CA ILE A 208 -13.29 14.28 -0.58
C ILE A 208 -14.46 13.65 -1.35
N ASN A 209 -15.21 12.78 -0.72
CA ASN A 209 -16.27 11.97 -1.35
C ASN A 209 -15.80 11.31 -2.66
N GLY A 210 -14.56 10.78 -2.68
CA GLY A 210 -13.96 10.12 -3.84
C GLY A 210 -13.34 11.07 -4.90
N ARG A 211 -13.49 12.38 -4.75
CA ARG A 211 -12.89 13.39 -5.63
C ARG A 211 -11.48 13.71 -5.18
N LEU A 212 -10.50 13.42 -6.02
CA LEU A 212 -9.09 13.72 -5.74
C LEU A 212 -8.83 15.23 -5.76
N LEU A 213 -8.25 15.73 -4.68
CA LEU A 213 -7.75 17.11 -4.55
C LEU A 213 -6.22 17.06 -4.41
N SER A 214 -5.50 17.25 -5.52
CA SER A 214 -4.04 17.23 -5.49
C SER A 214 -3.48 18.49 -4.82
N ARG A 215 -2.86 18.32 -3.63
CA ARG A 215 -2.26 19.39 -2.82
C ARG A 215 -3.18 20.62 -2.67
N PRO A 216 -4.38 20.45 -2.15
CA PRO A 216 -5.33 21.53 -2.00
C PRO A 216 -4.87 22.51 -0.92
N SER A 217 -5.23 23.80 -1.08
CA SER A 217 -5.09 24.74 0.02
C SER A 217 -6.15 24.46 1.11
N ARG A 218 -5.92 24.99 2.32
CA ARG A 218 -6.87 24.94 3.42
C ARG A 218 -8.28 25.41 2.99
N GLU A 219 -8.32 26.54 2.29
CA GLU A 219 -9.56 27.15 1.82
C GLU A 219 -10.29 26.22 0.84
N ARG A 220 -9.52 25.57 -0.06
CA ARG A 220 -10.10 24.65 -1.04
C ARG A 220 -10.66 23.39 -0.41
N ILE A 221 -10.04 22.83 0.63
CA ILE A 221 -10.59 21.70 1.38
C ILE A 221 -11.92 22.10 2.04
N ILE A 222 -11.94 23.24 2.75
CA ILE A 222 -13.14 23.74 3.42
C ILE A 222 -14.27 23.96 2.40
N GLU A 223 -13.98 24.65 1.28
CA GLU A 223 -14.94 24.90 0.21
C GLU A 223 -15.59 23.61 -0.31
N VAL A 224 -14.78 22.60 -0.62
CA VAL A 224 -15.27 21.32 -1.15
C VAL A 224 -16.06 20.55 -0.10
N VAL A 225 -15.65 20.58 1.18
CA VAL A 225 -16.43 19.98 2.27
C VAL A 225 -17.78 20.65 2.41
N GLU A 226 -17.86 21.98 2.30
CA GLU A 226 -19.15 22.70 2.35
C GLU A 226 -20.04 22.36 1.15
N GLU A 227 -19.46 22.30 -0.06
CA GLU A 227 -20.14 21.89 -1.29
C GLU A 227 -20.74 20.49 -1.15
N GLU A 228 -19.93 19.51 -0.74
CA GLU A 228 -20.35 18.11 -0.56
C GLU A 228 -21.38 17.94 0.57
N TYR A 229 -21.24 18.70 1.65
CA TYR A 229 -22.20 18.68 2.75
C TYR A 229 -23.55 19.23 2.33
N ALA A 230 -23.58 20.33 1.57
CA ALA A 230 -24.82 20.90 1.04
C ALA A 230 -25.52 19.94 0.07
N ASN A 231 -24.74 19.25 -0.80
CA ASN A 231 -25.27 18.26 -1.73
C ASN A 231 -25.88 17.03 -1.02
N ALA A 232 -25.34 16.64 0.13
CA ALA A 232 -25.86 15.51 0.91
C ALA A 232 -27.13 15.85 1.72
N ALA A 233 -27.39 17.15 1.95
CA ALA A 233 -28.55 17.63 2.72
C ALA A 233 -29.79 17.91 1.87
N GLY A 234 -29.68 17.95 0.53
CA GLY A 234 -30.76 18.21 -0.45
C GLY A 234 -31.23 16.96 -1.12
#